data_afc504bd5bb1edbba7e5d0feba8b99ad
#
_entry.id   afc504bd5bb1edbba7e5d0feba8b99ad
#
_cell.length_a   1.000
_cell.length_b   1.000
_cell.length_c   1.000
_cell.angle_alpha   90.00
_cell.angle_beta   90.00
_cell.angle_gamma   90.00
#
_symmetry.space_group_name_H-M   'P 1'
#
loop_
_entity.id
_entity.type
_entity.pdbx_description
1 polymer ?
#
loop_
_entity_poly.entity_id
_entity_poly.type
_entity_poly.pdbx_seq_one_letter_code
_entity_poly.pdbx_strand_id
1 'polypeptide(L)'
;MFNNALISGFVLSDNRPQYQTQTWSGETLTRMVGVQYFTLTFKVTVNKKDRAELASFYGQYGSGKPFDMSLGWWGQYNGTQTTAVQATAAAAAGASSVTASRNTLEVGSLIQFNGHRKLYRITANNGYTISIYPGLIRAIQTSEVIKFDNLQGSFVLNPQNSVYELPSTNVMEITINATENIRG
;
A
#
# COMPACT_ATOMS: atom_id res chain seq x y z
N MET A 1 3.88 12.85 10.64
CA MET A 1 3.98 13.33 9.26
C MET A 1 3.37 14.73 9.17
N PHE A 2 2.09 14.91 9.36
CA PHE A 2 1.45 16.21 9.54
C PHE A 2 0.88 16.32 10.95
N ASN A 3 1.08 17.45 11.63
CA ASN A 3 0.60 17.66 13.00
C ASN A 3 -0.64 18.55 13.04
N ASN A 4 -0.70 19.57 12.17
CA ASN A 4 -1.76 20.56 12.13
C ASN A 4 -2.56 20.55 10.82
N ALA A 5 -2.22 19.66 9.88
CA ALA A 5 -2.95 19.50 8.63
C ALA A 5 -4.01 18.40 8.77
N LEU A 6 -5.18 18.65 8.20
CA LEU A 6 -6.24 17.66 8.06
C LEU A 6 -6.00 16.82 6.82
N ILE A 7 -5.93 15.52 6.97
CA ILE A 7 -5.88 14.56 5.86
C ILE A 7 -7.30 14.05 5.61
N SER A 8 -7.76 14.12 4.37
CA SER A 8 -9.07 13.66 3.94
C SER A 8 -9.03 13.05 2.54
N GLY A 9 -10.16 12.51 2.06
CA GLY A 9 -10.28 11.99 0.71
C GLY A 9 -9.29 10.88 0.36
N PHE A 10 -9.00 9.99 1.32
CA PHE A 10 -8.06 8.90 1.16
C PHE A 10 -8.58 7.85 0.17
N VAL A 11 -7.87 7.67 -0.94
CA VAL A 11 -8.19 6.66 -1.97
C VAL A 11 -6.96 5.79 -2.20
N LEU A 12 -7.13 4.49 -2.02
CA LEU A 12 -6.13 3.48 -2.32
C LEU A 12 -6.58 2.69 -3.55
N SER A 13 -5.84 2.81 -4.65
CA SER A 13 -6.14 2.14 -5.92
C SER A 13 -5.17 0.99 -6.18
N ASP A 14 -5.70 -0.17 -6.55
CA ASP A 14 -4.95 -1.38 -6.91
C ASP A 14 -4.64 -1.37 -8.40
N ASN A 15 -3.37 -1.18 -8.76
CA ASN A 15 -2.92 -1.13 -10.15
C ASN A 15 -2.29 -2.47 -10.55
N ARG A 16 -2.83 -3.04 -11.63
CA ARG A 16 -2.41 -4.33 -12.21
C ARG A 16 -2.11 -4.14 -13.69
N PRO A 17 -0.90 -3.68 -14.04
CA PRO A 17 -0.54 -3.51 -15.44
C PRO A 17 -0.66 -4.83 -16.20
N GLN A 18 -1.41 -4.80 -17.30
CA GLN A 18 -1.65 -5.95 -18.15
C GLN A 18 -1.70 -5.54 -19.62
N TYR A 19 -1.23 -6.41 -20.49
CA TYR A 19 -1.41 -6.29 -21.93
C TYR A 19 -2.64 -7.08 -22.34
N GLN A 20 -3.51 -6.48 -23.12
CA GLN A 20 -4.66 -7.14 -23.73
C GLN A 20 -4.55 -7.06 -25.24
N THR A 21 -4.82 -8.17 -25.91
CA THR A 21 -4.97 -8.23 -27.36
C THR A 21 -6.16 -9.10 -27.70
N GLN A 22 -6.84 -8.77 -28.79
CA GLN A 22 -7.97 -9.54 -29.29
C GLN A 22 -7.51 -10.37 -30.48
N THR A 23 -7.84 -11.65 -30.46
CA THR A 23 -7.60 -12.55 -31.60
C THR A 23 -8.63 -12.28 -32.71
N TRP A 24 -8.35 -12.79 -33.91
CA TRP A 24 -9.28 -12.75 -35.05
C TRP A 24 -10.62 -13.45 -34.76
N SER A 25 -10.62 -14.42 -33.82
CA SER A 25 -11.82 -15.11 -33.36
C SER A 25 -12.64 -14.29 -32.34
N GLY A 26 -12.19 -13.09 -31.96
CA GLY A 26 -12.85 -12.25 -30.98
C GLY A 26 -12.49 -12.58 -29.52
N GLU A 27 -11.63 -13.57 -29.29
CA GLU A 27 -11.17 -13.93 -27.95
C GLU A 27 -10.15 -12.92 -27.42
N THR A 28 -10.33 -12.48 -26.17
CA THR A 28 -9.40 -11.55 -25.52
C THR A 28 -8.30 -12.31 -24.78
N LEU A 29 -7.06 -12.15 -25.23
CA LEU A 29 -5.88 -12.66 -24.54
C LEU A 29 -5.33 -11.59 -23.62
N THR A 30 -5.19 -11.90 -22.33
CA THR A 30 -4.63 -11.00 -21.32
C THR A 30 -3.31 -11.56 -20.81
N ARG A 31 -2.26 -10.75 -20.85
CA ARG A 31 -0.96 -11.06 -20.27
C ARG A 31 -0.66 -10.08 -19.14
N MET A 32 -0.51 -10.59 -17.94
CA MET A 32 -0.08 -9.79 -16.79
C MET A 32 1.41 -9.49 -16.85
N VAL A 33 1.80 -8.29 -16.50
CA VAL A 33 3.22 -7.88 -16.42
C VAL A 33 3.90 -8.45 -15.16
N GLY A 34 3.11 -8.98 -14.22
CA GLY A 34 3.62 -9.61 -12.98
C GLY A 34 3.91 -8.61 -11.86
N VAL A 35 3.75 -7.32 -12.11
CA VAL A 35 3.94 -6.26 -11.08
C VAL A 35 2.58 -5.69 -10.72
N GLN A 36 2.26 -5.71 -9.44
CA GLN A 36 1.10 -5.01 -8.85
C GLN A 36 1.61 -3.98 -7.86
N TYR A 37 1.01 -2.81 -7.83
CA TYR A 37 1.32 -1.77 -6.87
C TYR A 37 0.07 -0.96 -6.53
N PHE A 38 0.07 -0.38 -5.35
CA PHE A 38 -0.97 0.55 -4.95
C PHE A 38 -0.59 1.99 -5.29
N THR A 39 -1.57 2.77 -5.72
CA THR A 39 -1.46 4.23 -5.76
C THR A 39 -2.34 4.81 -4.67
N LEU A 40 -1.84 5.84 -4.04
CA LEU A 40 -2.47 6.56 -2.96
C LEU A 40 -2.77 7.98 -3.41
N THR A 41 -4.02 8.39 -3.26
CA THR A 41 -4.44 9.79 -3.43
C THR A 41 -5.08 10.26 -2.13
N PHE A 42 -4.68 11.40 -1.63
CA PHE A 42 -5.28 12.03 -0.45
C PHE A 42 -5.21 13.54 -0.54
N LYS A 43 -6.12 14.19 0.16
CA LYS A 43 -6.18 15.64 0.28
C LYS A 43 -5.58 16.10 1.60
N VAL A 44 -4.77 17.14 1.53
CA VAL A 44 -4.20 17.81 2.70
C VAL A 44 -4.78 19.20 2.78
N THR A 45 -5.47 19.48 3.86
CA THR A 45 -6.04 20.80 4.14
C THR A 45 -5.20 21.46 5.24
N VAL A 46 -4.61 22.59 4.92
CA VAL A 46 -3.66 23.31 5.79
C VAL A 46 -4.11 24.76 5.98
N ASN A 47 -4.02 25.27 7.20
CA ASN A 47 -4.18 26.69 7.45
C ASN A 47 -2.95 27.47 6.95
N LYS A 48 -3.15 28.70 6.54
CA LYS A 48 -2.07 29.62 6.08
C LYS A 48 -0.91 29.72 7.08
N LYS A 49 -1.20 29.70 8.38
CA LYS A 49 -0.18 29.75 9.44
C LYS A 49 0.70 28.50 9.48
N ASP A 50 0.15 27.34 9.09
CA ASP A 50 0.80 26.01 9.18
C ASP A 50 1.39 25.56 7.82
N ARG A 51 1.45 26.46 6.83
CA ARG A 51 1.98 26.18 5.48
C ARG A 51 3.40 25.58 5.46
N ALA A 52 4.19 25.87 6.51
CA ALA A 52 5.53 25.35 6.64
C ALA A 52 5.58 23.82 6.74
N GLU A 53 4.55 23.18 7.30
CA GLU A 53 4.45 21.72 7.33
C GLU A 53 4.39 21.11 5.93
N LEU A 54 3.57 21.70 5.07
CA LEU A 54 3.43 21.23 3.69
C LEU A 54 4.71 21.47 2.89
N ALA A 55 5.32 22.65 3.02
CA ALA A 55 6.59 22.96 2.36
C ALA A 55 7.71 22.02 2.83
N SER A 56 7.78 21.70 4.13
CA SER A 56 8.72 20.73 4.69
C SER A 56 8.50 19.33 4.14
N PHE A 57 7.25 18.91 4.04
CA PHE A 57 6.89 17.61 3.46
C PHE A 57 7.36 17.47 2.02
N TYR A 58 7.08 18.45 1.17
CA TYR A 58 7.56 18.45 -0.21
C TYR A 58 9.10 18.56 -0.30
N GLY A 59 9.72 19.37 0.54
CA GLY A 59 11.18 19.48 0.61
C GLY A 59 11.85 18.15 0.99
N GLN A 60 11.22 17.38 1.86
CA GLN A 60 11.75 16.11 2.35
C GLN A 60 11.49 14.95 1.38
N TYR A 61 10.31 14.88 0.77
CA TYR A 61 9.86 13.71 -0.01
C TYR A 61 9.68 13.97 -1.50
N GLY A 62 9.71 15.24 -1.93
CA GLY A 62 9.52 15.62 -3.34
C GLY A 62 10.61 15.12 -4.29
N SER A 63 11.79 14.77 -3.77
CA SER A 63 12.91 14.22 -4.54
C SER A 63 12.87 12.71 -4.74
N GLY A 64 11.72 12.07 -4.49
CA GLY A 64 11.56 10.61 -4.64
C GLY A 64 11.94 9.79 -3.41
N LYS A 65 12.17 10.43 -2.27
CA LYS A 65 12.37 9.75 -0.99
C LYS A 65 11.04 9.10 -0.55
N PRO A 66 11.03 7.83 -0.14
CA PRO A 66 9.82 7.20 0.34
C PRO A 66 9.40 7.74 1.72
N PHE A 67 8.09 7.75 1.95
CA PHE A 67 7.47 8.04 3.24
C PHE A 67 6.50 6.93 3.63
N ASP A 68 6.39 6.68 4.92
CA ASP A 68 5.43 5.70 5.44
C ASP A 68 4.15 6.42 5.85
N MET A 69 3.01 5.83 5.47
CA MET A 69 1.69 6.37 5.76
C MET A 69 0.74 5.28 6.22
N SER A 70 0.00 5.58 7.29
CA SER A 70 -1.08 4.70 7.72
C SER A 70 -2.15 4.62 6.62
N LEU A 71 -2.62 3.41 6.36
CA LEU A 71 -3.68 3.19 5.37
C LEU A 71 -5.08 3.54 5.91
N GLY A 72 -5.14 4.11 7.11
CA GLY A 72 -6.39 4.47 7.76
C GLY A 72 -7.29 3.24 7.89
N TRP A 73 -8.54 3.38 7.52
CA TRP A 73 -9.53 2.30 7.57
C TRP A 73 -9.14 1.05 6.75
N TRP A 74 -8.46 1.21 5.62
CA TRP A 74 -7.99 0.09 4.79
C TRP A 74 -6.86 -0.72 5.44
N GLY A 75 -6.15 -0.14 6.39
CA GLY A 75 -5.09 -0.80 7.15
C GLY A 75 -5.56 -1.41 8.45
N GLN A 76 -6.81 -1.22 8.84
CA GLN A 76 -7.39 -1.79 10.04
C GLN A 76 -8.04 -3.14 9.72
N TYR A 77 -7.80 -4.11 10.60
CA TYR A 77 -8.40 -5.42 10.49
C TYR A 77 -9.67 -5.48 11.34
N ASN A 78 -10.79 -5.86 10.71
CA ASN A 78 -12.09 -5.95 11.37
C ASN A 78 -12.60 -7.39 11.52
N GLY A 79 -11.75 -8.39 11.27
CA GLY A 79 -12.11 -9.81 11.36
C GLY A 79 -11.91 -10.39 12.76
N THR A 80 -11.97 -11.71 12.85
CA THR A 80 -11.94 -12.47 14.11
C THR A 80 -10.53 -12.80 14.63
N GLN A 81 -9.47 -12.58 13.82
CA GLN A 81 -8.10 -12.87 14.20
C GLN A 81 -7.60 -11.85 15.22
N THR A 82 -7.29 -12.28 16.43
CA THR A 82 -6.76 -11.42 17.50
C THR A 82 -5.33 -11.77 17.92
N THR A 83 -4.89 -13.00 17.62
CA THR A 83 -3.55 -13.47 17.97
C THR A 83 -2.56 -13.18 16.86
N ALA A 84 -1.31 -12.95 17.24
CA ALA A 84 -0.22 -12.75 16.27
C ALA A 84 -0.09 -13.95 15.33
N VAL A 85 0.13 -13.66 14.04
CA VAL A 85 0.36 -14.66 12.99
C VAL A 85 1.80 -14.57 12.51
N GLN A 86 2.42 -15.71 12.30
CA GLN A 86 3.80 -15.76 11.80
C GLN A 86 3.97 -16.89 10.77
N ALA A 87 4.92 -16.73 9.88
CA ALA A 87 5.30 -17.75 8.92
C ALA A 87 5.90 -18.96 9.65
N THR A 88 5.44 -20.17 9.37
CA THR A 88 5.99 -21.40 9.97
C THR A 88 7.07 -22.05 9.10
N ALA A 89 7.17 -21.64 7.85
CA ALA A 89 8.22 -22.05 6.93
C ALA A 89 8.68 -20.86 6.09
N ALA A 90 9.95 -20.91 5.67
CA ALA A 90 10.49 -19.95 4.71
C ALA A 90 9.82 -20.12 3.34
N ALA A 91 9.64 -19.01 2.61
CA ALA A 91 9.15 -19.03 1.23
C ALA A 91 10.00 -18.12 0.35
N ALA A 92 10.27 -18.57 -0.87
CA ALA A 92 11.09 -17.83 -1.83
C ALA A 92 10.34 -16.63 -2.43
N ALA A 93 11.08 -15.66 -2.94
CA ALA A 93 10.50 -14.61 -3.77
C ALA A 93 9.74 -15.22 -4.96
N GLY A 94 8.62 -14.65 -5.32
CA GLY A 94 7.70 -15.16 -6.34
C GLY A 94 6.66 -16.17 -5.82
N ALA A 95 6.80 -16.70 -4.61
CA ALA A 95 5.79 -17.60 -4.03
C ALA A 95 4.45 -16.89 -3.88
N SER A 96 3.38 -17.54 -4.29
CA SER A 96 1.99 -17.07 -4.17
C SER A 96 1.26 -17.65 -2.95
N SER A 97 1.93 -18.49 -2.16
CA SER A 97 1.39 -19.06 -0.92
C SER A 97 2.46 -19.11 0.16
N VAL A 98 2.03 -18.96 1.39
CA VAL A 98 2.87 -18.95 2.59
C VAL A 98 2.24 -19.83 3.65
N THR A 99 3.07 -20.68 4.28
CA THR A 99 2.64 -21.47 5.43
C THR A 99 2.74 -20.63 6.69
N ALA A 100 1.66 -20.54 7.44
CA ALA A 100 1.54 -19.68 8.62
C ALA A 100 1.10 -20.47 9.85
N SER A 101 1.29 -19.90 11.03
CA SER A 101 0.65 -20.40 12.25
C SER A 101 -0.87 -20.42 12.08
N ARG A 102 -1.56 -21.25 12.89
CA ARG A 102 -3.03 -21.31 12.84
C ARG A 102 -3.64 -19.90 12.89
N ASN A 103 -4.49 -19.62 11.92
CA ASN A 103 -5.08 -18.29 11.78
C ASN A 103 -6.47 -18.36 11.15
N THR A 104 -7.23 -17.30 11.33
CA THR A 104 -8.58 -17.10 10.78
C THR A 104 -8.64 -15.83 9.92
N LEU A 105 -7.50 -15.43 9.32
CA LEU A 105 -7.43 -14.24 8.47
C LEU A 105 -8.38 -14.38 7.28
N GLU A 106 -9.18 -13.36 7.06
CA GLU A 106 -10.21 -13.36 6.04
C GLU A 106 -9.64 -13.13 4.63
N VAL A 107 -10.23 -13.82 3.65
CA VAL A 107 -9.92 -13.58 2.23
C VAL A 107 -10.33 -12.17 1.85
N GLY A 108 -9.46 -11.47 1.12
CA GLY A 108 -9.62 -10.07 0.77
C GLY A 108 -8.89 -9.09 1.70
N SER A 109 -8.51 -9.51 2.91
CA SER A 109 -7.72 -8.68 3.83
C SER A 109 -6.34 -8.37 3.27
N LEU A 110 -5.81 -7.20 3.65
CA LEU A 110 -4.42 -6.84 3.39
C LEU A 110 -3.53 -7.37 4.51
N ILE A 111 -2.34 -7.79 4.14
CA ILE A 111 -1.28 -8.20 5.06
C ILE A 111 0.07 -7.64 4.63
N GLN A 112 1.01 -7.61 5.56
CA GLN A 112 2.38 -7.19 5.32
C GLN A 112 3.33 -8.08 6.14
N PHE A 113 4.41 -8.54 5.54
CA PHE A 113 5.48 -9.23 6.27
C PHE A 113 6.41 -8.22 6.94
N ASN A 114 6.93 -8.56 8.10
CA ASN A 114 7.71 -7.62 8.90
C ASN A 114 8.95 -7.06 8.18
N GLY A 115 9.58 -7.88 7.33
CA GLY A 115 10.74 -7.49 6.50
C GLY A 115 10.37 -6.84 5.17
N HIS A 116 9.07 -6.62 4.88
CA HIS A 116 8.60 -6.13 3.59
C HIS A 116 7.89 -4.78 3.72
N ARG A 117 8.07 -3.92 2.73
CA ARG A 117 7.26 -2.70 2.59
C ARG A 117 6.02 -2.92 1.73
N LYS A 118 6.01 -4.00 0.94
CA LYS A 118 4.91 -4.38 0.06
C LYS A 118 3.69 -4.84 0.84
N LEU A 119 2.53 -4.40 0.38
CA LEU A 119 1.22 -4.86 0.83
C LEU A 119 0.75 -6.03 -0.05
N TYR A 120 0.26 -7.08 0.58
CA TYR A 120 -0.25 -8.27 -0.07
C TYR A 120 -1.73 -8.47 0.28
N ARG A 121 -2.51 -9.00 -0.67
CA ARG A 121 -3.91 -9.34 -0.44
C ARG A 121 -4.06 -10.85 -0.29
N ILE A 122 -4.81 -11.28 0.69
CA ILE A 122 -5.16 -12.70 0.87
C ILE A 122 -6.18 -13.10 -0.19
N THR A 123 -5.88 -14.15 -0.97
CA THR A 123 -6.75 -14.70 -2.00
C THR A 123 -7.40 -16.02 -1.61
N ALA A 124 -6.76 -16.79 -0.73
CA ALA A 124 -7.31 -17.98 -0.11
C ALA A 124 -6.64 -18.22 1.24
N ASN A 125 -7.34 -18.85 2.17
CA ASN A 125 -6.83 -19.22 3.49
C ASN A 125 -7.51 -20.52 3.97
N ASN A 126 -6.71 -21.52 4.34
CA ASN A 126 -7.22 -22.78 4.92
C ASN A 126 -6.92 -22.91 6.43
N GLY A 127 -6.48 -21.82 7.06
CA GLY A 127 -6.11 -21.78 8.47
C GLY A 127 -4.62 -22.00 8.75
N TYR A 128 -3.86 -22.57 7.81
CA TYR A 128 -2.41 -22.82 7.92
C TYR A 128 -1.63 -22.37 6.68
N THR A 129 -2.29 -22.30 5.54
CA THR A 129 -1.69 -21.82 4.29
C THR A 129 -2.48 -20.64 3.79
N ILE A 130 -1.79 -19.52 3.59
CA ILE A 130 -2.35 -18.27 3.11
C ILE A 130 -1.88 -18.09 1.67
N SER A 131 -2.79 -18.05 0.72
CA SER A 131 -2.50 -17.64 -0.66
C SER A 131 -2.57 -16.12 -0.75
N ILE A 132 -1.60 -15.54 -1.43
CA ILE A 132 -1.42 -14.09 -1.51
C ILE A 132 -1.32 -13.60 -2.96
N TYR A 133 -1.69 -12.34 -3.16
CA TYR A 133 -1.49 -11.61 -4.39
C TYR A 133 -0.99 -10.18 -4.08
N PRO A 134 0.02 -9.71 -4.79
CA PRO A 134 0.90 -10.43 -5.74
C PRO A 134 1.75 -11.49 -5.03
N GLY A 135 2.52 -12.27 -5.80
CA GLY A 135 3.52 -13.17 -5.23
C GLY A 135 4.57 -12.38 -4.43
N LEU A 136 5.25 -13.05 -3.52
CA LEU A 136 6.28 -12.44 -2.66
C LEU A 136 7.34 -11.71 -3.50
N ILE A 137 7.58 -10.44 -3.20
CA ILE A 137 8.66 -9.66 -3.85
C ILE A 137 10.03 -10.02 -3.27
N ARG A 138 10.06 -10.42 -1.99
CA ARG A 138 11.26 -10.87 -1.29
C ARG A 138 10.96 -12.19 -0.59
N ALA A 139 12.00 -13.01 -0.37
CA ALA A 139 11.87 -14.22 0.42
C ALA A 139 11.53 -13.89 1.88
N ILE A 140 10.68 -14.67 2.49
CA ILE A 140 10.36 -14.62 3.91
C ILE A 140 11.07 -15.74 4.66
N GLN A 141 11.35 -15.48 5.93
CA GLN A 141 11.99 -16.44 6.83
C GLN A 141 10.97 -17.12 7.74
N THR A 142 11.35 -18.27 8.29
CA THR A 142 10.58 -18.90 9.37
C THR A 142 10.47 -17.95 10.56
N SER A 143 9.32 -17.93 11.21
CA SER A 143 8.97 -17.05 12.34
C SER A 143 8.83 -15.55 11.97
N GLU A 144 8.86 -15.21 10.69
CA GLU A 144 8.59 -13.83 10.29
C GLU A 144 7.13 -13.46 10.58
N VAL A 145 6.95 -12.31 11.24
CA VAL A 145 5.62 -11.84 11.65
C VAL A 145 4.82 -11.36 10.43
N ILE A 146 3.57 -11.80 10.37
CA ILE A 146 2.57 -11.36 9.40
C ILE A 146 1.71 -10.30 10.07
N LYS A 147 1.90 -9.06 9.69
CA LYS A 147 1.08 -7.92 10.14
C LYS A 147 -0.22 -7.91 9.33
N PHE A 148 -1.33 -7.79 9.99
CA PHE A 148 -2.67 -7.74 9.37
C PHE A 148 -3.52 -6.59 9.90
N ASP A 149 -3.06 -5.90 10.94
CA ASP A 149 -3.73 -4.75 11.52
C ASP A 149 -2.80 -3.55 11.61
N ASN A 150 -3.37 -2.34 11.61
CA ASN A 150 -2.66 -1.06 11.62
C ASN A 150 -1.56 -0.98 10.56
N LEU A 151 -1.88 -1.43 9.34
CA LEU A 151 -0.94 -1.49 8.24
C LEU A 151 -0.49 -0.10 7.80
N GLN A 152 0.80 -0.02 7.48
CA GLN A 152 1.44 1.17 6.94
C GLN A 152 1.99 0.86 5.56
N GLY A 153 1.61 1.66 4.57
CA GLY A 153 2.20 1.60 3.24
C GLY A 153 3.41 2.53 3.14
N SER A 154 4.42 2.12 2.40
CA SER A 154 5.53 2.97 2.01
C SER A 154 5.28 3.51 0.61
N PHE A 155 5.31 4.83 0.44
CA PHE A 155 4.95 5.50 -0.80
C PHE A 155 6.02 6.48 -1.23
N VAL A 156 6.11 6.70 -2.54
CA VAL A 156 6.92 7.74 -3.16
C VAL A 156 5.98 8.72 -3.85
N LEU A 157 6.21 10.01 -3.67
CA LEU A 157 5.43 11.04 -4.35
C LEU A 157 5.56 10.91 -5.86
N ASN A 158 4.43 10.97 -6.56
CA ASN A 158 4.45 11.07 -8.00
C ASN A 158 5.04 12.44 -8.38
N PRO A 159 5.83 12.53 -9.49
CA PRO A 159 6.34 13.80 -9.96
C PRO A 159 5.19 14.78 -10.21
N GLN A 160 5.10 15.79 -9.39
CA GLN A 160 4.14 16.87 -9.52
C GLN A 160 4.87 18.18 -9.34
N ASN A 161 4.50 19.16 -10.13
CA ASN A 161 4.94 20.52 -9.85
C ASN A 161 4.29 20.96 -8.55
N SER A 162 5.09 21.41 -7.60
CA SER A 162 4.59 22.00 -6.36
C SER A 162 3.96 23.35 -6.70
N VAL A 163 2.63 23.36 -6.86
CA VAL A 163 1.88 24.60 -7.10
C VAL A 163 1.54 25.18 -5.73
N TYR A 164 2.18 26.28 -5.38
CA TYR A 164 1.86 27.04 -4.18
C TYR A 164 0.83 28.12 -4.57
N GLU A 165 -0.42 27.75 -4.56
CA GLU A 165 -1.50 28.71 -4.72
C GLU A 165 -1.65 29.55 -3.44
N LEU A 166 -1.83 30.86 -3.59
CA LEU A 166 -2.23 31.75 -2.52
C LEU A 166 -3.74 31.91 -2.55
N PRO A 167 -4.49 31.08 -1.82
CA PRO A 167 -5.93 31.20 -1.82
C PRO A 167 -6.34 32.50 -1.14
N SER A 168 -7.46 33.07 -1.58
CA SER A 168 -8.10 34.23 -0.94
C SER A 168 -8.59 33.92 0.48
N THR A 169 -8.72 32.63 0.79
CA THR A 169 -9.10 32.10 2.10
C THR A 169 -7.87 31.76 2.95
N ASN A 170 -8.02 31.67 4.27
CA ASN A 170 -6.94 31.27 5.17
C ASN A 170 -6.66 29.74 5.15
N VAL A 171 -7.29 29.00 4.27
CA VAL A 171 -7.21 27.54 4.15
C VAL A 171 -6.76 27.18 2.73
N MET A 172 -5.79 26.29 2.64
CA MET A 172 -5.27 25.72 1.40
C MET A 172 -5.56 24.23 1.37
N GLU A 173 -6.09 23.73 0.27
CA GLU A 173 -6.33 22.30 0.01
C GLU A 173 -5.47 21.84 -1.16
N ILE A 174 -4.70 20.78 -0.97
CA ILE A 174 -3.84 20.19 -1.99
C ILE A 174 -4.11 18.70 -2.07
N THR A 175 -4.25 18.18 -3.28
CA THR A 175 -4.33 16.74 -3.55
C THR A 175 -2.94 16.19 -3.80
N ILE A 176 -2.57 15.17 -3.05
CA ILE A 176 -1.27 14.48 -3.15
C ILE A 176 -1.50 13.11 -3.76
N ASN A 177 -0.70 12.79 -4.78
CA ASN A 177 -0.68 11.47 -5.41
C ASN A 177 0.67 10.81 -5.15
N ALA A 178 0.65 9.55 -4.76
CA ALA A 178 1.85 8.78 -4.47
C ALA A 178 1.69 7.33 -4.94
N THR A 179 2.81 6.68 -5.21
CA THR A 179 2.87 5.29 -5.66
C THR A 179 3.60 4.45 -4.63
N GLU A 180 3.12 3.23 -4.41
CA GLU A 180 3.72 2.29 -3.46
C GLU A 180 5.20 2.02 -3.80
N ASN A 181 6.06 2.13 -2.80
CA ASN A 181 7.47 1.75 -2.90
C ASN A 181 7.62 0.24 -2.62
N ILE A 182 7.59 -0.54 -3.69
CA ILE A 182 7.60 -2.00 -3.59
C ILE A 182 8.98 -2.62 -3.33
N ARG A 183 10.07 -1.86 -3.48
CA ARG A 183 11.45 -2.36 -3.40
C ARG A 183 12.27 -1.76 -2.26
N GLY A 184 11.64 -1.03 -1.38
CA GLY A 184 12.31 -0.38 -0.26
C GLY A 184 12.75 -1.33 0.86
#